data_8fcc54ca721e2208877822993c8723ba
#
_entry.id   8fcc54ca721e2208877822993c8723ba
#
_cell.length_a   1.000
_cell.length_b   1.000
_cell.length_c   1.000
_cell.angle_alpha   90.00
_cell.angle_beta   90.00
_cell.angle_gamma   90.00
#
_symmetry.space_group_name_H-M   'P 1'
#
loop_
_entity.id
_entity.type
_entity.pdbx_description
1 polymer ?
#
loop_
_entity_poly.entity_id
_entity_poly.type
_entity_poly.pdbx_seq_one_letter_code
_entity_poly.pdbx_strand_id
1 'polypeptide(L)'
;MSDEIKKGLLGIVVDETEVSKVMPEINSLTYRGYAAQDLCAKCKFEEVAYLILNGELPSKKQLKTFEKIERKNRKLSKTLLDDLKKIPKKAHPMDVARTAVSIMGLEDKETRDNSSKAKYEKSNENFLKNSSSFSCIL
;
A
#
# COMPACT_ATOMS: atom_id res chain seq x y z
N MET A 1 -1.90 -35.37 -24.72
CA MET A 1 -1.51 -34.79 -23.43
C MET A 1 -2.80 -34.30 -22.77
N SER A 2 -3.25 -34.94 -21.69
CA SER A 2 -4.45 -34.51 -20.97
C SER A 2 -4.10 -33.22 -20.22
N ASP A 3 -4.70 -32.10 -20.65
CA ASP A 3 -4.64 -30.85 -19.90
C ASP A 3 -5.35 -31.04 -18.55
N GLU A 4 -4.59 -31.41 -17.53
CA GLU A 4 -5.10 -31.53 -16.17
C GLU A 4 -5.43 -30.12 -15.65
N ILE A 5 -6.72 -29.87 -15.44
CA ILE A 5 -7.18 -28.60 -14.89
C ILE A 5 -6.72 -28.48 -13.44
N LYS A 6 -5.72 -27.63 -13.20
CA LYS A 6 -5.20 -27.32 -11.86
C LYS A 6 -6.12 -26.32 -11.16
N LYS A 7 -7.00 -26.83 -10.30
CA LYS A 7 -7.95 -26.00 -9.54
C LYS A 7 -7.19 -25.08 -8.56
N GLY A 8 -7.52 -23.78 -8.58
CA GLY A 8 -6.96 -22.79 -7.66
C GLY A 8 -5.48 -22.48 -7.87
N LEU A 9 -4.92 -22.76 -9.05
CA LEU A 9 -3.51 -22.49 -9.40
C LEU A 9 -2.47 -23.22 -8.51
N LEU A 10 -2.88 -24.30 -7.82
CA LEU A 10 -1.98 -25.04 -6.94
C LEU A 10 -0.78 -25.58 -7.72
N GLY A 11 0.44 -25.21 -7.28
CA GLY A 11 1.69 -25.62 -7.90
C GLY A 11 2.02 -24.93 -9.23
N ILE A 12 1.29 -23.86 -9.60
CA ILE A 12 1.61 -23.02 -10.75
C ILE A 12 2.33 -21.78 -10.26
N VAL A 13 3.53 -21.56 -10.78
CA VAL A 13 4.27 -20.29 -10.59
C VAL A 13 3.69 -19.27 -11.56
N VAL A 14 3.09 -18.20 -11.06
CA VAL A 14 2.49 -17.13 -11.86
C VAL A 14 3.37 -15.89 -11.93
N ASP A 15 4.19 -15.65 -10.91
CA ASP A 15 5.13 -14.53 -10.86
C ASP A 15 6.19 -14.77 -9.78
N GLU A 16 7.26 -13.95 -9.81
CA GLU A 16 8.30 -13.92 -8.80
C GLU A 16 8.34 -12.56 -8.11
N THR A 17 8.57 -12.53 -6.82
CA THR A 17 8.65 -11.30 -6.03
C THR A 17 9.86 -11.30 -5.12
N GLU A 18 10.51 -10.14 -5.01
CA GLU A 18 11.58 -9.87 -4.04
C GLU A 18 11.06 -9.23 -2.74
N VAL A 19 9.77 -8.88 -2.69
CA VAL A 19 9.20 -8.11 -1.58
C VAL A 19 9.05 -8.95 -0.32
N SER A 20 8.53 -10.18 -0.46
CA SER A 20 8.27 -11.02 0.70
C SER A 20 8.45 -12.51 0.40
N LYS A 21 8.81 -13.27 1.43
CA LYS A 21 8.88 -14.73 1.39
C LYS A 21 8.26 -15.32 2.63
N VAL A 22 7.29 -16.21 2.43
CA VAL A 22 6.72 -17.03 3.51
C VAL A 22 7.56 -18.28 3.68
N MET A 23 7.94 -18.60 4.93
CA MET A 23 8.73 -19.78 5.31
C MET A 23 7.90 -20.59 6.31
N PRO A 24 6.99 -21.46 5.84
CA PRO A 24 6.06 -22.21 6.71
C PRO A 24 6.79 -23.20 7.61
N GLU A 25 7.93 -23.73 7.18
CA GLU A 25 8.75 -24.67 7.92
C GLU A 25 9.29 -24.13 9.27
N ILE A 26 9.42 -22.80 9.38
CA ILE A 26 9.86 -22.11 10.60
C ILE A 26 8.84 -21.10 11.10
N ASN A 27 7.60 -21.15 10.60
CA ASN A 27 6.53 -20.18 10.90
C ASN A 27 7.00 -18.73 10.80
N SER A 28 7.75 -18.40 9.75
CA SER A 28 8.33 -17.07 9.55
C SER A 28 7.91 -16.45 8.23
N LEU A 29 7.96 -15.13 8.23
CA LEU A 29 7.73 -14.28 7.07
C LEU A 29 8.89 -13.28 6.99
N THR A 30 9.42 -13.05 5.79
CA THR A 30 10.43 -12.02 5.56
C THR A 30 9.93 -10.94 4.62
N TYR A 31 10.35 -9.70 4.86
CA TYR A 31 10.23 -8.58 3.93
C TYR A 31 11.61 -8.12 3.50
N ARG A 32 11.88 -8.14 2.20
CA ARG A 32 13.19 -7.79 1.62
C ARG A 32 14.36 -8.48 2.33
N GLY A 33 14.16 -9.75 2.79
CA GLY A 33 15.16 -10.54 3.50
C GLY A 33 15.21 -10.36 5.03
N TYR A 34 14.52 -9.37 5.60
CA TYR A 34 14.43 -9.15 7.04
C TYR A 34 13.26 -9.93 7.63
N ALA A 35 13.47 -10.57 8.79
CA ALA A 35 12.39 -11.26 9.48
C ALA A 35 11.31 -10.27 9.97
N ALA A 36 10.03 -10.57 9.71
CA ALA A 36 8.92 -9.70 10.08
C ALA A 36 8.88 -9.44 11.60
N GLN A 37 9.24 -10.43 12.42
CA GLN A 37 9.32 -10.31 13.88
C GLN A 37 10.34 -9.26 14.31
N ASP A 38 11.52 -9.23 13.65
CA ASP A 38 12.56 -8.24 13.94
C ASP A 38 12.12 -6.84 13.51
N LEU A 39 11.49 -6.71 12.35
CA LEU A 39 10.94 -5.44 11.89
C LEU A 39 9.87 -4.90 12.84
N CYS A 40 8.96 -5.75 13.31
CA CYS A 40 7.94 -5.36 14.28
C CYS A 40 8.52 -4.92 15.62
N ALA A 41 9.62 -5.55 16.06
CA ALA A 41 10.22 -5.25 17.35
C ALA A 41 11.13 -4.01 17.32
N LYS A 42 11.78 -3.72 16.19
CA LYS A 42 12.90 -2.77 16.12
C LYS A 42 12.64 -1.56 15.20
N CYS A 43 11.67 -1.66 14.29
CA CYS A 43 11.42 -0.63 13.26
C CYS A 43 10.07 0.04 13.45
N LYS A 44 9.98 1.30 13.01
CA LYS A 44 8.71 2.02 12.87
C LYS A 44 8.04 1.65 11.55
N PHE A 45 6.75 1.91 11.48
CA PHE A 45 5.96 1.68 10.27
C PHE A 45 6.58 2.34 9.01
N GLU A 46 7.01 3.59 9.15
CA GLU A 46 7.59 4.36 8.03
C GLU A 46 8.92 3.77 7.55
N GLU A 47 9.70 3.17 8.44
CA GLU A 47 10.95 2.48 8.07
C GLU A 47 10.67 1.22 7.27
N VAL A 48 9.67 0.43 7.69
CA VAL A 48 9.26 -0.79 6.98
C VAL A 48 8.60 -0.44 5.65
N ALA A 49 7.76 0.60 5.60
CA ALA A 49 7.18 1.09 4.37
C ALA A 49 8.26 1.52 3.36
N TYR A 50 9.26 2.25 3.83
CA TYR A 50 10.41 2.64 3.01
C TYR A 50 11.17 1.41 2.49
N LEU A 51 11.44 0.42 3.36
CA LEU A 51 12.10 -0.83 3.00
C LEU A 51 11.37 -1.57 1.87
N ILE A 52 10.06 -1.72 1.98
CA ILE A 52 9.27 -2.42 0.97
C ILE A 52 9.32 -1.71 -0.38
N LEU A 53 9.20 -0.38 -0.39
CA LEU A 53 9.16 0.42 -1.60
C LEU A 53 10.53 0.60 -2.25
N ASN A 54 11.60 0.72 -1.46
CA ASN A 54 12.93 1.06 -1.94
C ASN A 54 13.94 -0.09 -1.88
N GLY A 55 13.59 -1.21 -1.24
CA GLY A 55 14.43 -2.41 -1.16
C GLY A 55 15.39 -2.46 0.01
N GLU A 56 15.68 -1.34 0.67
CA GLU A 56 16.63 -1.22 1.78
C GLU A 56 16.06 -0.38 2.92
N LEU A 57 16.53 -0.60 4.16
CA LEU A 57 16.17 0.22 5.29
C LEU A 57 16.70 1.65 5.14
N PRO A 58 15.92 2.69 5.50
CA PRO A 58 16.33 4.07 5.31
C PRO A 58 17.41 4.49 6.29
N SER A 59 18.35 5.31 5.83
CA SER A 59 19.15 6.13 6.71
C SER A 59 18.30 7.18 7.43
N LYS A 60 18.78 7.76 8.53
CA LYS A 60 18.06 8.81 9.27
C LYS A 60 17.64 10.01 8.40
N LYS A 61 18.44 10.35 7.38
CA LYS A 61 18.15 11.45 6.45
C LYS A 61 17.04 11.07 5.47
N GLN A 62 17.10 9.85 4.93
CA GLN A 62 16.09 9.31 4.01
C GLN A 62 14.74 9.16 4.71
N LEU A 63 14.73 8.62 5.95
CA LEU A 63 13.51 8.50 6.75
C LEU A 63 12.84 9.86 6.97
N LYS A 64 13.58 10.88 7.41
CA LYS A 64 13.04 12.24 7.60
C LYS A 64 12.46 12.83 6.32
N THR A 65 13.10 12.57 5.18
CA THR A 65 12.60 13.03 3.88
C THR A 65 11.31 12.29 3.50
N PHE A 66 11.28 10.98 3.68
CA PHE A 66 10.11 10.14 3.43
C PHE A 66 8.91 10.55 4.30
N GLU A 67 9.10 10.70 5.61
CA GLU A 67 8.07 11.19 6.54
C GLU A 67 7.54 12.57 6.15
N LYS A 68 8.41 13.48 5.66
CA LYS A 68 7.99 14.80 5.21
C LYS A 68 7.10 14.73 3.97
N ILE A 69 7.46 13.88 3.00
CA ILE A 69 6.69 13.66 1.79
C ILE A 69 5.35 13.00 2.15
N GLU A 70 5.38 12.01 3.02
CA GLU A 70 4.21 11.31 3.52
C GLU A 70 3.22 12.29 4.15
N ARG A 71 3.65 13.10 5.12
CA ARG A 71 2.78 14.10 5.78
C ARG A 71 2.22 15.15 4.80
N LYS A 72 2.99 15.53 3.78
CA LYS A 72 2.53 16.47 2.75
C LYS A 72 1.38 15.87 1.92
N ASN A 73 1.45 14.58 1.63
CA ASN A 73 0.50 13.87 0.78
C ASN A 73 -0.74 13.37 1.50
N ARG A 74 -0.83 13.49 2.83
CA ARG A 74 -2.02 13.13 3.63
C ARG A 74 -3.25 13.99 3.37
N LYS A 75 -3.12 15.12 2.71
CA LYS A 75 -4.24 16.05 2.49
C LYS A 75 -5.21 15.49 1.46
N LEU A 76 -6.45 15.34 1.86
CA LEU A 76 -7.56 15.03 0.96
C LEU A 76 -8.06 16.31 0.28
N SER A 77 -8.60 16.17 -0.94
CA SER A 77 -9.23 17.28 -1.63
C SER A 77 -10.48 17.78 -0.88
N LYS A 78 -10.80 19.06 -1.01
CA LYS A 78 -12.03 19.62 -0.42
C LYS A 78 -13.26 18.95 -1.02
N THR A 79 -13.26 18.66 -2.31
CA THR A 79 -14.34 17.97 -3.02
C THR A 79 -14.60 16.61 -2.40
N LEU A 80 -13.55 15.79 -2.22
CA LEU A 80 -13.66 14.49 -1.59
C LEU A 80 -14.22 14.59 -0.16
N LEU A 81 -13.72 15.54 0.64
CA LEU A 81 -14.22 15.75 2.01
C LEU A 81 -15.70 16.11 2.04
N ASP A 82 -16.15 16.95 1.11
CA ASP A 82 -17.55 17.34 1.00
C ASP A 82 -18.45 16.20 0.51
N ASP A 83 -17.94 15.33 -0.36
CA ASP A 83 -18.67 14.14 -0.80
C ASP A 83 -18.75 13.08 0.29
N LEU A 84 -17.68 12.88 1.05
CA LEU A 84 -17.71 11.97 2.21
C LEU A 84 -18.75 12.38 3.28
N LYS A 85 -18.96 13.69 3.50
CA LYS A 85 -19.99 14.18 4.43
C LYS A 85 -21.43 13.86 4.00
N LYS A 86 -21.66 13.62 2.69
CA LYS A 86 -22.98 13.26 2.14
C LYS A 86 -23.29 11.77 2.31
N ILE A 87 -22.30 10.94 2.63
CA ILE A 87 -22.50 9.50 2.81
C ILE A 87 -23.32 9.23 4.06
N PRO A 88 -24.31 8.33 4.02
CA PRO A 88 -25.13 7.98 5.18
C PRO A 88 -24.27 7.47 6.34
N LYS A 89 -24.50 8.00 7.55
CA LYS A 89 -23.77 7.61 8.78
C LYS A 89 -23.88 6.12 9.15
N LYS A 90 -24.85 5.41 8.58
CA LYS A 90 -25.07 3.97 8.79
C LYS A 90 -24.30 3.11 7.76
N ALA A 91 -23.62 3.73 6.79
CA ALA A 91 -22.82 2.99 5.80
C ALA A 91 -21.68 2.23 6.47
N HIS A 92 -21.37 1.04 5.95
CA HIS A 92 -20.25 0.26 6.47
C HIS A 92 -18.93 1.00 6.20
N PRO A 93 -18.01 1.15 7.19
CA PRO A 93 -16.79 1.93 7.03
C PRO A 93 -15.92 1.49 5.82
N MET A 94 -15.87 0.18 5.53
CA MET A 94 -15.13 -0.34 4.37
C MET A 94 -15.74 0.06 3.02
N ASP A 95 -17.07 0.22 2.95
CA ASP A 95 -17.73 0.70 1.73
C ASP A 95 -17.43 2.19 1.51
N VAL A 96 -17.39 2.97 2.59
CA VAL A 96 -16.99 4.37 2.56
C VAL A 96 -15.54 4.51 2.12
N ALA A 97 -14.63 3.72 2.69
CA ALA A 97 -13.23 3.72 2.33
C ALA A 97 -13.01 3.35 0.85
N ARG A 98 -13.66 2.29 0.37
CA ARG A 98 -13.60 1.88 -1.05
C ARG A 98 -14.09 2.99 -1.98
N THR A 99 -15.20 3.63 -1.62
CA THR A 99 -15.76 4.76 -2.38
C THR A 99 -14.80 5.94 -2.40
N ALA A 100 -14.21 6.30 -1.25
CA ALA A 100 -13.23 7.37 -1.15
C ALA A 100 -12.03 7.14 -2.06
N VAL A 101 -11.46 5.92 -2.04
CA VAL A 101 -10.32 5.56 -2.90
C VAL A 101 -10.71 5.64 -4.39
N SER A 102 -11.94 5.22 -4.75
CA SER A 102 -12.42 5.33 -6.12
C SER A 102 -12.54 6.78 -6.58
N ILE A 103 -13.07 7.68 -5.74
CA ILE A 103 -13.16 9.12 -6.05
C ILE A 103 -11.77 9.73 -6.18
N MET A 104 -10.83 9.38 -5.29
CA MET A 104 -9.43 9.84 -5.40
C MET A 104 -8.81 9.43 -6.74
N GLY A 105 -9.10 8.20 -7.22
CA GLY A 105 -8.65 7.75 -8.53
C GLY A 105 -9.24 8.55 -9.69
N LEU A 106 -10.47 9.08 -9.56
CA LEU A 106 -11.08 9.95 -10.57
C LEU A 106 -10.46 11.36 -10.58
N GLU A 107 -9.98 11.84 -9.44
CA GLU A 107 -9.27 13.13 -9.34
C GLU A 107 -7.82 13.07 -9.87
N ASP A 108 -7.24 11.87 -9.98
CA ASP A 108 -5.88 11.68 -10.49
C ASP A 108 -5.85 11.83 -12.02
N LYS A 109 -5.20 12.89 -12.48
CA LYS A 109 -5.06 13.19 -13.91
C LYS A 109 -4.20 12.18 -14.68
N GLU A 110 -3.35 11.46 -13.97
CA GLU A 110 -2.40 10.50 -14.54
C GLU A 110 -2.85 9.04 -14.39
N THR A 111 -4.11 8.81 -14.02
CA THR A 111 -4.66 7.46 -13.76
C THR A 111 -4.39 6.47 -14.90
N ARG A 112 -4.28 6.93 -16.13
CA ARG A 112 -4.05 6.10 -17.33
C ARG A 112 -2.57 5.89 -17.67
N ASP A 113 -1.65 6.61 -17.02
CA ASP A 113 -0.22 6.40 -17.22
C ASP A 113 0.24 5.14 -16.46
N ASN A 114 0.63 4.12 -17.23
CA ASN A 114 1.11 2.82 -16.75
C ASN A 114 2.64 2.68 -16.83
N SER A 115 3.39 3.77 -17.06
CA SER A 115 4.85 3.72 -17.03
C SER A 115 5.38 3.27 -15.66
N SER A 116 6.54 2.62 -15.63
CA SER A 116 7.16 2.16 -14.38
C SER A 116 7.42 3.33 -13.42
N LYS A 117 7.77 4.51 -13.95
CA LYS A 117 7.97 5.73 -13.16
C LYS A 117 6.67 6.21 -12.52
N ALA A 118 5.59 6.31 -13.31
CA ALA A 118 4.28 6.70 -12.81
C ALA A 118 3.74 5.71 -11.78
N LYS A 119 3.94 4.40 -11.99
CA LYS A 119 3.56 3.37 -11.02
C LYS A 119 4.27 3.53 -9.68
N TYR A 120 5.58 3.82 -9.70
CA TYR A 120 6.35 4.04 -8.47
C TYR A 120 5.90 5.32 -7.74
N GLU A 121 5.74 6.43 -8.46
CA GLU A 121 5.26 7.70 -7.90
C GLU A 121 3.84 7.55 -7.32
N LYS A 122 2.93 6.93 -8.05
CA LYS A 122 1.55 6.63 -7.60
C LYS A 122 1.51 5.66 -6.43
N SER A 123 2.37 4.65 -6.39
CA SER A 123 2.46 3.73 -5.26
C SER A 123 2.79 4.49 -3.98
N ASN A 124 3.78 5.39 -4.03
CA ASN A 124 4.13 6.25 -2.91
C ASN A 124 2.97 7.18 -2.52
N GLU A 125 2.36 7.87 -3.48
CA GLU A 125 1.26 8.82 -3.22
C GLU A 125 -0.01 8.13 -2.71
N ASN A 126 -0.44 7.05 -3.35
CA ASN A 126 -1.67 6.34 -2.99
C ASN A 126 -1.55 5.63 -1.65
N PHE A 127 -0.40 5.02 -1.35
CA PHE A 127 -0.12 4.45 -0.04
C PHE A 127 -0.28 5.51 1.07
N LEU A 128 0.22 6.71 0.83
CA LEU A 128 0.23 7.81 1.78
C LEU A 128 -1.16 8.47 1.92
N LYS A 129 -1.90 8.60 0.82
CA LYS A 129 -3.28 9.13 0.83
C LYS A 129 -4.27 8.16 1.47
N ASN A 130 -4.12 6.85 1.23
CA ASN A 130 -4.99 5.83 1.80
C ASN A 130 -4.92 5.79 3.33
N SER A 131 -3.74 5.92 3.92
CA SER A 131 -3.58 5.96 5.38
C SER A 131 -4.36 7.11 6.01
N SER A 132 -4.47 8.24 5.33
CA SER A 132 -5.23 9.43 5.79
C SER A 132 -6.73 9.30 5.60
N SER A 133 -7.16 8.65 4.51
CA SER A 133 -8.58 8.41 4.25
C SER A 133 -9.18 7.54 5.34
N PHE A 134 -8.49 6.52 5.80
CA PHE A 134 -8.94 5.68 6.91
C PHE A 134 -9.06 6.46 8.23
N SER A 135 -8.14 7.38 8.52
CA SER A 135 -8.19 8.21 9.73
C SER A 135 -9.34 9.23 9.74
N CYS A 136 -9.85 9.64 8.56
CA CYS A 136 -11.00 10.55 8.46
C CYS A 136 -12.36 9.83 8.47
N ILE A 137 -12.38 8.52 8.26
CA ILE A 137 -13.59 7.69 8.16
C ILE A 137 -13.95 7.06 9.52
N LEU A 138 -12.96 6.84 10.38
CA LEU A 138 -13.10 6.36 11.76
C LEU A 138 -13.35 7.52 12.74
#